data_e21429c1394047fcae7ad0815d43c6cc
#
_entry.id   e21429c1394047fcae7ad0815d43c6cc
#
_cell.length_a   1.000
_cell.length_b   1.000
_cell.length_c   1.000
_cell.angle_alpha   90.00
_cell.angle_beta   90.00
_cell.angle_gamma   90.00
#
_symmetry.space_group_name_H-M   'P 1'
#
loop_
_entity.id
_entity.type
_entity.pdbx_description
1 polymer ?
#
loop_
_entity_poly.entity_id
_entity_poly.type
_entity_poly.pdbx_seq_one_letter_code
_entity_poly.pdbx_strand_id
1 'polypeptide(L)'
;MSRAKAPAINEEATMADKLQILDGEKPNQDIALDKARLTLGSDADCGIQLSDPEIAGKHALIEHRDGSWTIKAFEADKPIAIDGRTLGTLRLEHGSVFTLGRTRLRFVAARAAIESTPMAGKKFKDQDAAVEELRRARDRILEQAEKIVIGQRGVLEQLLVALFAQGHCLLIGAPGLAKTLIVRVLAGTLDLTCKRVQFTPDLMPADITGTDILEEDPKTGARSFRFKQGPIFANLLLADEINRTPPKTQAALLEAMQEKRVTAAGVSYDLPRPFFVLATQNPIEQEGTYPLPEAQLDRFMFCINLDYPNAADEQRILLETTRDLAWEVDRVLGADAIMQFQHLVRQVPISPHVAQYATDLIRSTRPGIPENKGWVQQYVRWGAGTRAGQNLLLAAKAHAVLNGRTNVSCADVRSFAAPVLRHRIFCTFAAGAEGVNPDEVVRRVLASVKEPKY
;
A
#
# COMPACT_ATOMS: atom_id res chain seq x y z
N MET A 1 7.38 17.88 53.02
CA MET A 1 6.30 17.44 52.13
C MET A 1 6.93 16.60 51.02
N SER A 2 6.78 15.31 51.16
CA SER A 2 7.41 14.28 50.32
C SER A 2 6.70 14.17 48.95
N ARG A 3 7.44 14.32 47.83
CA ARG A 3 6.97 13.96 46.49
C ARG A 3 7.11 12.45 46.33
N ALA A 4 5.96 11.78 46.24
CA ALA A 4 5.92 10.37 45.88
C ALA A 4 6.42 10.18 44.44
N LYS A 5 7.44 9.33 44.26
CA LYS A 5 7.89 8.81 42.97
C LYS A 5 6.80 7.86 42.40
N ALA A 6 6.38 8.13 41.19
CA ALA A 6 5.61 7.15 40.41
C ALA A 6 6.46 5.90 40.10
N PRO A 7 5.89 4.70 40.11
CA PRO A 7 6.63 3.48 39.80
C PRO A 7 7.07 3.48 38.34
N ALA A 8 8.31 3.11 38.11
CA ALA A 8 8.89 2.87 36.81
C ALA A 8 8.15 1.71 36.12
N ILE A 9 7.57 1.96 34.95
CA ILE A 9 6.99 0.94 34.09
C ILE A 9 8.16 0.17 33.47
N ASN A 10 8.22 -1.12 33.72
CA ASN A 10 9.25 -2.02 33.22
C ASN A 10 9.06 -2.20 31.69
N GLU A 11 9.86 -1.56 30.86
CA GLU A 11 9.80 -1.59 29.40
C GLU A 11 10.23 -2.93 28.77
N GLU A 12 10.72 -3.90 29.55
CA GLU A 12 11.20 -5.18 29.03
C GLU A 12 10.10 -6.24 28.75
N ALA A 13 8.86 -6.02 29.19
CA ALA A 13 7.78 -7.00 29.03
C ALA A 13 7.08 -7.00 27.66
N THR A 14 7.50 -6.19 26.70
CA THR A 14 6.73 -5.89 25.48
C THR A 14 7.15 -6.67 24.24
N MET A 15 8.11 -7.59 24.32
CA MET A 15 8.68 -8.30 23.15
C MET A 15 8.53 -9.82 23.15
N ALA A 16 7.60 -10.39 23.89
CA ALA A 16 7.35 -11.84 23.88
C ALA A 16 6.13 -12.18 23.01
N ASP A 17 6.19 -13.34 22.34
CA ASP A 17 5.01 -13.95 21.74
C ASP A 17 3.94 -14.15 22.81
N LYS A 18 2.66 -13.99 22.46
CA LYS A 18 1.57 -14.04 23.45
C LYS A 18 0.32 -14.72 22.94
N LEU A 19 -0.47 -15.23 23.89
CA LEU A 19 -1.84 -15.63 23.66
C LEU A 19 -2.78 -14.53 24.19
N GLN A 20 -3.75 -14.15 23.40
CA GLN A 20 -4.82 -13.23 23.79
C GLN A 20 -6.10 -14.02 24.00
N ILE A 21 -6.72 -13.88 25.16
CA ILE A 21 -8.04 -14.46 25.44
C ILE A 21 -9.09 -13.59 24.74
N LEU A 22 -9.84 -14.17 23.80
CA LEU A 22 -10.91 -13.46 23.08
C LEU A 22 -12.25 -13.56 23.81
N ASP A 23 -12.58 -14.79 24.31
CA ASP A 23 -13.82 -15.09 25.04
C ASP A 23 -13.48 -15.94 26.26
N GLY A 24 -14.20 -15.77 27.38
CA GLY A 24 -14.02 -16.51 28.62
C GLY A 24 -14.14 -15.61 29.84
N GLU A 25 -13.71 -16.06 31.02
CA GLU A 25 -13.83 -15.27 32.27
C GLU A 25 -13.00 -13.97 32.30
N LYS A 26 -11.95 -13.87 31.48
CA LYS A 26 -11.07 -12.69 31.41
C LYS A 26 -10.83 -12.28 29.96
N PRO A 27 -11.83 -11.76 29.24
CA PRO A 27 -11.68 -11.37 27.85
C PRO A 27 -10.66 -10.22 27.72
N ASN A 28 -9.89 -10.21 26.62
CA ASN A 28 -8.84 -9.26 26.30
C ASN A 28 -7.59 -9.33 27.22
N GLN A 29 -7.41 -10.40 27.98
CA GLN A 29 -6.17 -10.62 28.71
C GLN A 29 -5.09 -11.17 27.76
N ASP A 30 -3.90 -10.56 27.79
CA ASP A 30 -2.71 -11.03 27.11
C ASP A 30 -1.87 -11.88 28.04
N ILE A 31 -1.45 -13.06 27.58
CA ILE A 31 -0.61 -14.01 28.31
C ILE A 31 0.69 -14.16 27.52
N ALA A 32 1.82 -13.70 28.07
CA ALA A 32 3.12 -13.83 27.44
C ALA A 32 3.60 -15.28 27.40
N LEU A 33 4.20 -15.68 26.26
CA LEU A 33 4.84 -16.98 26.08
C LEU A 33 6.34 -16.82 26.38
N ASP A 34 6.68 -16.81 27.69
CA ASP A 34 8.02 -16.54 28.21
C ASP A 34 8.93 -17.77 28.23
N LYS A 35 8.38 -18.97 28.02
CA LYS A 35 9.11 -20.24 28.01
C LYS A 35 8.86 -21.00 26.71
N ALA A 36 9.89 -21.69 26.22
CA ALA A 36 9.78 -22.53 25.02
C ALA A 36 8.76 -23.67 25.14
N ARG A 37 8.26 -23.95 26.34
CA ARG A 37 7.30 -25.03 26.60
C ARG A 37 6.40 -24.63 27.77
N LEU A 38 5.08 -24.57 27.54
CA LEU A 38 4.06 -24.19 28.49
C LEU A 38 2.87 -25.14 28.41
N THR A 39 2.34 -25.56 29.56
CA THR A 39 1.09 -26.34 29.64
C THR A 39 -0.10 -25.40 29.82
N LEU A 40 -1.20 -25.68 29.12
CA LEU A 40 -2.49 -25.00 29.26
C LEU A 40 -3.50 -25.94 29.89
N GLY A 41 -4.22 -25.48 30.91
CA GLY A 41 -5.22 -26.29 31.57
C GLY A 41 -5.86 -25.56 32.75
N SER A 42 -6.75 -26.27 33.50
CA SER A 42 -7.41 -25.74 34.69
C SER A 42 -6.59 -25.91 35.96
N ASP A 43 -5.61 -26.83 35.98
CA ASP A 43 -4.79 -27.07 37.16
C ASP A 43 -3.89 -25.87 37.52
N ALA A 44 -3.67 -25.70 38.83
CA ALA A 44 -2.86 -24.59 39.36
C ALA A 44 -1.36 -24.69 39.00
N ASP A 45 -0.89 -25.87 38.60
CA ASP A 45 0.49 -26.13 38.19
C ASP A 45 0.69 -25.98 36.65
N CYS A 46 -0.33 -25.61 35.93
CA CYS A 46 -0.20 -25.24 34.51
C CYS A 46 0.52 -23.92 34.33
N GLY A 47 1.40 -23.85 33.32
CA GLY A 47 2.08 -22.60 32.97
C GLY A 47 1.11 -21.49 32.52
N ILE A 48 -0.04 -21.89 31.96
CA ILE A 48 -1.17 -21.01 31.60
C ILE A 48 -2.43 -21.64 32.18
N GLN A 49 -2.94 -21.04 33.24
CA GLN A 49 -4.18 -21.50 33.88
C GLN A 49 -5.40 -20.81 33.24
N LEU A 50 -6.39 -21.62 32.86
CA LEU A 50 -7.64 -21.19 32.26
C LEU A 50 -8.82 -21.67 33.12
N SER A 51 -9.66 -20.77 33.58
CA SER A 51 -10.82 -21.05 34.45
C SER A 51 -12.06 -21.36 33.61
N ASP A 52 -12.09 -22.51 32.95
CA ASP A 52 -13.20 -22.95 32.11
C ASP A 52 -13.55 -24.40 32.48
N PRO A 53 -14.81 -24.72 32.84
CA PRO A 53 -15.21 -26.04 33.29
C PRO A 53 -15.07 -27.14 32.23
N GLU A 54 -14.99 -26.80 30.95
CA GLU A 54 -14.79 -27.76 29.86
C GLU A 54 -13.28 -28.01 29.56
N ILE A 55 -12.39 -27.26 30.20
CA ILE A 55 -10.93 -27.44 30.07
C ILE A 55 -10.45 -28.52 31.05
N ALA A 56 -9.65 -29.49 30.55
CA ALA A 56 -9.02 -30.49 31.42
C ALA A 56 -7.97 -29.88 32.34
N GLY A 57 -7.61 -30.54 33.43
CA GLY A 57 -6.55 -30.16 34.34
C GLY A 57 -5.27 -29.80 33.58
N LYS A 58 -4.80 -30.68 32.68
CA LYS A 58 -3.77 -30.42 31.66
C LYS A 58 -4.39 -30.68 30.28
N HIS A 59 -4.80 -29.65 29.58
CA HIS A 59 -5.56 -29.78 28.33
C HIS A 59 -4.64 -29.81 27.10
N ALA A 60 -3.69 -28.89 27.02
CA ALA A 60 -2.79 -28.79 25.89
C ALA A 60 -1.37 -28.34 26.28
N LEU A 61 -0.42 -28.67 25.42
CA LEU A 61 0.97 -28.24 25.48
C LEU A 61 1.25 -27.29 24.34
N ILE A 62 1.74 -26.11 24.64
CA ILE A 62 2.29 -25.17 23.64
C ILE A 62 3.81 -25.24 23.69
N GLU A 63 4.44 -25.33 22.51
CA GLU A 63 5.86 -25.60 22.38
C GLU A 63 6.47 -24.80 21.25
N HIS A 64 7.63 -24.17 21.47
CA HIS A 64 8.40 -23.46 20.46
C HIS A 64 9.55 -24.33 19.99
N ARG A 65 9.57 -24.71 18.69
CA ARG A 65 10.64 -25.45 18.04
C ARG A 65 10.90 -24.91 16.65
N ASP A 66 12.17 -24.86 16.26
CA ASP A 66 12.61 -24.45 14.93
C ASP A 66 11.98 -23.14 14.46
N GLY A 67 11.87 -22.16 15.38
CA GLY A 67 11.32 -20.83 15.08
C GLY A 67 9.80 -20.79 14.90
N SER A 68 9.08 -21.85 15.28
CA SER A 68 7.61 -21.90 15.18
C SER A 68 6.97 -22.43 16.46
N TRP A 69 5.79 -21.90 16.79
CA TRP A 69 4.96 -22.38 17.88
C TRP A 69 4.00 -23.44 17.40
N THR A 70 3.85 -24.49 18.21
CA THR A 70 2.85 -25.55 18.01
C THR A 70 2.08 -25.77 19.29
N ILE A 71 0.78 -26.07 19.18
CA ILE A 71 -0.04 -26.50 20.30
C ILE A 71 -0.52 -27.92 20.06
N LYS A 72 -0.46 -28.78 21.10
CA LYS A 72 -0.84 -30.17 21.04
C LYS A 72 -1.76 -30.52 22.21
N ALA A 73 -2.89 -31.13 21.93
CA ALA A 73 -3.78 -31.66 22.98
C ALA A 73 -3.14 -32.88 23.68
N PHE A 74 -3.34 -33.00 25.01
CA PHE A 74 -2.89 -34.17 25.78
C PHE A 74 -3.79 -35.36 25.59
N GLU A 75 -5.11 -35.13 25.49
CA GLU A 75 -6.12 -36.18 25.41
C GLU A 75 -6.91 -36.08 24.09
N ALA A 76 -7.21 -37.21 23.46
CA ALA A 76 -7.88 -37.23 22.17
C ALA A 76 -9.36 -36.84 22.24
N ASP A 77 -9.99 -37.02 23.41
CA ASP A 77 -11.39 -36.65 23.69
C ASP A 77 -11.57 -35.19 24.07
N LYS A 78 -10.47 -34.47 24.29
CA LYS A 78 -10.43 -33.03 24.56
C LYS A 78 -9.55 -32.30 23.53
N PRO A 79 -10.00 -32.24 22.27
CA PRO A 79 -9.18 -31.68 21.19
C PRO A 79 -9.15 -30.17 21.19
N ILE A 80 -8.17 -29.63 20.44
CA ILE A 80 -8.10 -28.21 20.12
C ILE A 80 -9.08 -27.96 18.97
N ALA A 81 -10.00 -27.01 19.11
CA ALA A 81 -10.91 -26.63 18.03
C ALA A 81 -10.40 -25.37 17.31
N ILE A 82 -10.41 -25.40 15.98
CA ILE A 82 -10.13 -24.25 15.10
C ILE A 82 -11.16 -24.26 13.98
N ASP A 83 -11.85 -23.15 13.78
CA ASP A 83 -12.88 -22.99 12.74
C ASP A 83 -13.89 -24.17 12.67
N GLY A 84 -14.29 -24.68 13.85
CA GLY A 84 -15.22 -25.81 13.97
C GLY A 84 -14.61 -27.21 13.73
N ARG A 85 -13.29 -27.28 13.48
CA ARG A 85 -12.56 -28.55 13.34
C ARG A 85 -11.78 -28.86 14.60
N THR A 86 -11.71 -30.12 14.95
CA THR A 86 -10.93 -30.62 16.09
C THR A 86 -9.61 -31.19 15.63
N LEU A 87 -8.51 -30.74 16.24
CA LEU A 87 -7.16 -31.16 15.89
C LEU A 87 -6.42 -31.63 17.15
N GLY A 88 -5.60 -32.66 17.00
CA GLY A 88 -4.69 -33.09 18.06
C GLY A 88 -3.43 -32.23 18.15
N THR A 89 -3.02 -31.60 17.04
CA THR A 89 -1.85 -30.71 16.97
C THR A 89 -2.11 -29.62 15.95
N LEU A 90 -1.72 -28.38 16.29
CA LEU A 90 -1.87 -27.20 15.45
C LEU A 90 -0.58 -26.38 15.46
N ARG A 91 -0.07 -26.01 14.30
CA ARG A 91 0.98 -24.99 14.17
C ARG A 91 0.34 -23.61 14.29
N LEU A 92 0.91 -22.75 15.15
CA LEU A 92 0.39 -21.42 15.40
C LEU A 92 1.10 -20.40 14.49
N GLU A 93 0.31 -19.67 13.73
CA GLU A 93 0.75 -18.53 12.94
C GLU A 93 0.15 -17.27 13.56
N HIS A 94 0.73 -16.09 13.28
CA HIS A 94 0.19 -14.83 13.79
C HIS A 94 -1.30 -14.70 13.40
N GLY A 95 -2.15 -14.42 14.38
CA GLY A 95 -3.60 -14.34 14.20
C GLY A 95 -4.34 -15.67 14.27
N SER A 96 -3.66 -16.80 14.41
CA SER A 96 -4.32 -18.11 14.62
C SER A 96 -5.27 -18.05 15.81
N VAL A 97 -6.56 -18.34 15.59
CA VAL A 97 -7.59 -18.42 16.63
C VAL A 97 -7.99 -19.87 16.84
N PHE A 98 -7.89 -20.34 18.06
CA PHE A 98 -8.27 -21.69 18.44
C PHE A 98 -9.05 -21.67 19.74
N THR A 99 -9.79 -22.76 20.01
CA THR A 99 -10.66 -22.90 21.17
C THR A 99 -10.23 -24.10 22.00
N LEU A 100 -10.15 -23.91 23.32
CA LEU A 100 -10.02 -24.96 24.33
C LEU A 100 -11.25 -24.90 25.24
N GLY A 101 -12.07 -25.97 25.28
CA GLY A 101 -13.38 -25.87 25.94
C GLY A 101 -14.23 -24.75 25.29
N ARG A 102 -14.64 -23.75 26.08
CA ARG A 102 -15.36 -22.55 25.65
C ARG A 102 -14.45 -21.34 25.47
N THR A 103 -13.19 -21.45 25.88
CA THR A 103 -12.25 -20.31 25.84
C THR A 103 -11.61 -20.20 24.47
N ARG A 104 -11.83 -19.06 23.79
CA ARG A 104 -11.18 -18.72 22.51
C ARG A 104 -9.91 -17.95 22.75
N LEU A 105 -8.85 -18.40 22.11
CA LEU A 105 -7.50 -17.85 22.23
C LEU A 105 -6.99 -17.44 20.84
N ARG A 106 -6.28 -16.31 20.79
CA ARG A 106 -5.55 -15.86 19.58
C ARG A 106 -4.07 -15.86 19.86
N PHE A 107 -3.30 -16.47 18.96
CA PHE A 107 -1.85 -16.36 19.00
C PHE A 107 -1.39 -15.06 18.34
N VAL A 108 -0.57 -14.28 19.02
CA VAL A 108 0.02 -13.04 18.56
C VAL A 108 1.54 -13.17 18.63
N ALA A 109 2.18 -13.35 17.46
CA ALA A 109 3.63 -13.40 17.38
C ALA A 109 4.22 -12.01 17.60
N ALA A 110 5.25 -11.90 18.45
CA ALA A 110 5.96 -10.66 18.71
C ALA A 110 6.50 -10.01 17.43
N ARG A 111 7.00 -10.82 16.49
CA ARG A 111 7.50 -10.37 15.20
C ARG A 111 6.38 -9.72 14.34
N ALA A 112 5.16 -10.22 14.41
CA ALA A 112 4.03 -9.66 13.67
C ALA A 112 3.40 -8.44 14.38
N ALA A 113 3.50 -8.34 15.71
CA ALA A 113 3.15 -7.13 16.44
C ALA A 113 4.10 -5.97 16.11
N ILE A 114 5.37 -6.25 15.75
CA ILE A 114 6.33 -5.27 15.22
C ILE A 114 5.93 -4.83 13.81
N GLU A 115 5.31 -5.70 13.02
CA GLU A 115 4.81 -5.38 11.68
C GLU A 115 3.52 -4.55 11.69
N SER A 116 2.72 -4.60 12.76
CA SER A 116 1.49 -3.80 12.94
C SER A 116 1.70 -2.48 13.69
N THR A 117 2.83 -2.31 14.39
CA THR A 117 3.24 -1.02 14.95
C THR A 117 3.80 -0.17 13.81
N PRO A 118 3.42 1.13 13.67
CA PRO A 118 4.12 2.00 12.73
C PRO A 118 5.59 1.94 13.12
N MET A 119 6.44 1.37 12.25
CA MET A 119 7.86 1.21 12.50
C MET A 119 8.44 2.54 12.96
N ALA A 120 8.62 2.71 14.28
CA ALA A 120 9.48 3.74 14.84
C ALA A 120 10.86 3.49 14.26
N GLY A 121 11.24 4.33 13.28
CA GLY A 121 12.31 4.11 12.34
C GLY A 121 13.57 3.49 12.95
N LYS A 122 13.93 2.32 12.46
CA LYS A 122 15.35 1.96 12.45
C LYS A 122 16.06 3.05 11.68
N LYS A 123 16.75 3.95 12.39
CA LYS A 123 17.68 4.90 11.74
C LYS A 123 18.69 4.02 11.00
N PHE A 124 18.81 4.22 9.69
CA PHE A 124 19.93 3.65 8.97
C PHE A 124 21.21 4.09 9.69
N LYS A 125 22.11 3.15 9.99
CA LYS A 125 23.39 3.47 10.63
C LYS A 125 24.23 4.41 9.77
N ASP A 126 23.99 4.37 8.45
CA ASP A 126 24.58 5.24 7.43
C ASP A 126 23.50 5.57 6.40
N GLN A 127 22.99 6.79 6.44
CA GLN A 127 21.95 7.26 5.50
C GLN A 127 22.51 7.42 4.08
N ASP A 128 23.76 7.84 3.95
CA ASP A 128 24.35 8.06 2.62
C ASP A 128 24.58 6.74 1.90
N ALA A 129 25.02 5.70 2.62
CA ALA A 129 25.14 4.35 2.05
C ALA A 129 23.79 3.79 1.61
N ALA A 130 22.72 3.98 2.38
CA ALA A 130 21.37 3.53 2.03
C ALA A 130 20.79 4.29 0.83
N VAL A 131 21.06 5.59 0.73
CA VAL A 131 20.67 6.42 -0.43
C VAL A 131 21.39 5.94 -1.70
N GLU A 132 22.68 5.65 -1.61
CA GLU A 132 23.45 5.14 -2.74
C GLU A 132 23.01 3.72 -3.15
N GLU A 133 22.64 2.87 -2.19
CA GLU A 133 22.07 1.55 -2.47
C GLU A 133 20.75 1.66 -3.23
N LEU A 134 19.84 2.55 -2.81
CA LEU A 134 18.59 2.78 -3.51
C LEU A 134 18.81 3.36 -4.91
N ARG A 135 19.77 4.28 -5.08
CA ARG A 135 20.14 4.80 -6.40
C ARG A 135 20.56 3.68 -7.35
N ARG A 136 21.46 2.78 -6.90
CA ARG A 136 21.89 1.64 -7.69
C ARG A 136 20.75 0.67 -8.00
N ALA A 137 19.88 0.44 -7.03
CA ALA A 137 18.70 -0.39 -7.24
C ALA A 137 17.76 0.22 -8.29
N ARG A 138 17.49 1.55 -8.23
CA ARG A 138 16.72 2.27 -9.25
C ARG A 138 17.33 2.10 -10.64
N ASP A 139 18.64 2.32 -10.77
CA ASP A 139 19.33 2.21 -12.07
C ASP A 139 19.18 0.80 -12.66
N ARG A 140 19.34 -0.24 -11.83
CA ARG A 140 19.14 -1.64 -12.24
C ARG A 140 17.69 -1.94 -12.62
N ILE A 141 16.70 -1.43 -11.86
CA ILE A 141 15.29 -1.61 -12.18
C ILE A 141 14.96 -1.00 -13.53
N LEU A 142 15.43 0.23 -13.79
CA LEU A 142 15.21 0.91 -15.06
C LEU A 142 15.90 0.17 -16.21
N GLU A 143 17.14 -0.27 -16.03
CA GLU A 143 17.87 -1.07 -17.03
C GLU A 143 17.11 -2.37 -17.38
N GLN A 144 16.62 -3.11 -16.39
CA GLN A 144 15.83 -4.31 -16.63
C GLN A 144 14.51 -3.99 -17.34
N ALA A 145 13.83 -2.93 -16.92
CA ALA A 145 12.55 -2.55 -17.49
C ALA A 145 12.69 -2.06 -18.95
N GLU A 146 13.73 -1.33 -19.29
CA GLU A 146 13.98 -0.78 -20.63
C GLU A 146 14.34 -1.85 -21.66
N LYS A 147 14.72 -3.06 -21.23
CA LYS A 147 14.87 -4.21 -22.15
C LYS A 147 13.55 -4.60 -22.81
N ILE A 148 12.43 -4.29 -22.17
CA ILE A 148 11.09 -4.75 -22.58
C ILE A 148 10.17 -3.56 -22.88
N VAL A 149 10.24 -2.51 -22.07
CA VAL A 149 9.39 -1.32 -22.16
C VAL A 149 10.18 -0.22 -22.87
N ILE A 150 9.96 -0.09 -24.17
CA ILE A 150 10.70 0.84 -25.03
C ILE A 150 10.03 2.22 -24.98
N GLY A 151 10.81 3.29 -24.86
CA GLY A 151 10.37 4.69 -24.98
C GLY A 151 9.59 5.26 -23.79
N GLN A 152 9.41 4.49 -22.71
CA GLN A 152 8.59 4.90 -21.55
C GLN A 152 9.39 5.12 -20.25
N ARG A 153 10.69 5.46 -20.36
CA ARG A 153 11.57 5.68 -19.21
C ARG A 153 10.99 6.68 -18.21
N GLY A 154 10.49 7.82 -18.69
CA GLY A 154 9.91 8.85 -17.81
C GLY A 154 8.67 8.39 -17.04
N VAL A 155 7.89 7.47 -17.61
CA VAL A 155 6.75 6.83 -16.92
C VAL A 155 7.27 5.89 -15.82
N LEU A 156 8.26 5.05 -16.12
CA LEU A 156 8.88 4.14 -15.16
C LEU A 156 9.48 4.90 -13.97
N GLU A 157 10.19 6.01 -14.21
CA GLU A 157 10.74 6.87 -13.17
C GLU A 157 9.64 7.46 -12.27
N GLN A 158 8.54 7.96 -12.86
CA GLN A 158 7.39 8.46 -12.08
C GLN A 158 6.75 7.35 -11.24
N LEU A 159 6.61 6.15 -11.77
CA LEU A 159 6.06 5.01 -11.03
C LEU A 159 6.95 4.61 -9.85
N LEU A 160 8.27 4.60 -10.02
CA LEU A 160 9.21 4.35 -8.93
C LEU A 160 9.13 5.43 -7.85
N VAL A 161 9.09 6.70 -8.24
CA VAL A 161 8.91 7.81 -7.28
C VAL A 161 7.62 7.64 -6.50
N ALA A 162 6.49 7.31 -7.16
CA ALA A 162 5.23 7.08 -6.49
C ALA A 162 5.28 5.89 -5.53
N LEU A 163 5.89 4.78 -5.94
CA LEU A 163 6.05 3.59 -5.09
C LEU A 163 6.83 3.92 -3.81
N PHE A 164 7.99 4.57 -3.93
CA PHE A 164 8.81 4.91 -2.77
C PHE A 164 8.23 6.06 -1.92
N ALA A 165 7.38 6.91 -2.51
CA ALA A 165 6.59 7.91 -1.79
C ALA A 165 5.32 7.33 -1.14
N GLN A 166 5.03 6.03 -1.30
CA GLN A 166 3.80 5.35 -0.86
C GLN A 166 2.52 5.94 -1.48
N GLY A 167 2.61 6.45 -2.71
CA GLY A 167 1.49 6.96 -3.48
C GLY A 167 0.89 5.90 -4.41
N HIS A 168 -0.25 6.22 -5.03
CA HIS A 168 -0.89 5.42 -6.07
C HIS A 168 -0.95 6.24 -7.35
N CYS A 169 -1.01 5.60 -8.52
CA CYS A 169 -0.99 6.29 -9.81
C CYS A 169 -2.22 6.01 -10.66
N LEU A 170 -2.66 7.03 -11.39
CA LEU A 170 -3.62 6.94 -12.45
C LEU A 170 -2.88 7.12 -13.79
N LEU A 171 -2.95 6.11 -14.65
CA LEU A 171 -2.35 6.12 -15.99
C LEU A 171 -3.43 6.45 -17.02
N ILE A 172 -3.26 7.54 -17.74
CA ILE A 172 -4.19 7.94 -18.80
C ILE A 172 -3.46 7.76 -20.14
N GLY A 173 -4.07 7.05 -21.06
CA GLY A 173 -3.51 6.85 -22.40
C GLY A 173 -4.37 5.97 -23.27
N ALA A 174 -4.17 6.07 -24.58
CA ALA A 174 -4.86 5.27 -25.59
C ALA A 174 -4.65 3.75 -25.35
N PRO A 175 -5.52 2.91 -25.90
CA PRO A 175 -5.27 1.47 -25.96
C PRO A 175 -3.96 1.16 -26.67
N GLY A 176 -3.30 0.05 -26.32
CA GLY A 176 -2.07 -0.38 -27.00
C GLY A 176 -0.78 0.28 -26.53
N LEU A 177 -0.80 1.25 -25.61
CA LEU A 177 0.39 1.92 -25.07
C LEU A 177 1.10 1.15 -23.94
N ALA A 178 1.06 -0.17 -23.99
CA ALA A 178 1.80 -1.08 -23.09
C ALA A 178 1.52 -0.90 -21.58
N LYS A 179 0.39 -0.29 -21.15
CA LYS A 179 0.05 -0.07 -19.73
C LYS A 179 0.20 -1.33 -18.88
N THR A 180 -0.39 -2.44 -19.33
CA THR A 180 -0.31 -3.73 -18.62
C THR A 180 1.11 -4.31 -18.63
N LEU A 181 1.87 -4.11 -19.71
CA LEU A 181 3.26 -4.57 -19.81
C LEU A 181 4.16 -3.84 -18.81
N ILE A 182 4.06 -2.52 -18.72
CA ILE A 182 4.78 -1.67 -17.75
C ILE A 182 4.59 -2.20 -16.33
N VAL A 183 3.33 -2.48 -15.95
CA VAL A 183 2.99 -2.97 -14.60
C VAL A 183 3.59 -4.35 -14.34
N ARG A 184 3.48 -5.29 -15.31
CA ARG A 184 4.04 -6.64 -15.17
C ARG A 184 5.56 -6.64 -15.06
N VAL A 185 6.22 -5.83 -15.86
CA VAL A 185 7.69 -5.69 -15.85
C VAL A 185 8.14 -5.11 -14.50
N LEU A 186 7.48 -4.04 -14.04
CA LEU A 186 7.78 -3.42 -12.75
C LEU A 186 7.58 -4.42 -11.59
N ALA A 187 6.50 -5.19 -11.59
CA ALA A 187 6.24 -6.20 -10.57
C ALA A 187 7.31 -7.30 -10.56
N GLY A 188 7.78 -7.73 -11.74
CA GLY A 188 8.83 -8.73 -11.87
C GLY A 188 10.17 -8.26 -11.31
N THR A 189 10.55 -7.01 -11.59
CA THR A 189 11.80 -6.43 -11.07
C THR A 189 11.78 -6.18 -9.56
N LEU A 190 10.59 -6.02 -8.98
CA LEU A 190 10.40 -5.70 -7.56
C LEU A 190 10.06 -6.92 -6.69
N ASP A 191 10.05 -8.13 -7.24
CA ASP A 191 9.65 -9.36 -6.53
C ASP A 191 8.36 -9.18 -5.70
N LEU A 192 7.38 -8.51 -6.29
CA LEU A 192 6.09 -8.21 -5.69
C LEU A 192 4.99 -9.07 -6.28
N THR A 193 4.05 -9.51 -5.44
CA THR A 193 2.83 -10.14 -5.94
C THR A 193 2.01 -9.13 -6.72
N CYS A 194 1.68 -9.48 -7.98
CA CYS A 194 0.92 -8.61 -8.87
C CYS A 194 -0.39 -9.29 -9.27
N LYS A 195 -1.49 -8.55 -9.17
CA LYS A 195 -2.79 -8.98 -9.69
C LYS A 195 -3.38 -7.89 -10.59
N ARG A 196 -4.15 -8.32 -11.59
CA ARG A 196 -4.89 -7.45 -12.49
C ARG A 196 -6.39 -7.67 -12.29
N VAL A 197 -7.12 -6.56 -12.22
CA VAL A 197 -8.58 -6.54 -12.26
C VAL A 197 -9.01 -5.69 -13.44
N GLN A 198 -9.76 -6.29 -14.37
CA GLN A 198 -10.42 -5.56 -15.44
C GLN A 198 -11.72 -5.01 -14.91
N PHE A 199 -11.89 -3.70 -14.92
CA PHE A 199 -13.10 -3.03 -14.48
C PHE A 199 -14.13 -3.07 -15.60
N THR A 200 -15.23 -3.77 -15.33
CA THR A 200 -16.37 -3.93 -16.26
C THR A 200 -17.66 -3.39 -15.63
N PRO A 201 -18.69 -3.06 -16.42
CA PRO A 201 -19.93 -2.51 -15.87
C PRO A 201 -20.64 -3.39 -14.85
N ASP A 202 -20.43 -4.69 -14.90
CA ASP A 202 -21.01 -5.72 -14.02
C ASP A 202 -20.13 -6.06 -12.80
N LEU A 203 -18.90 -5.54 -12.72
CA LEU A 203 -17.98 -5.83 -11.62
C LEU A 203 -18.52 -5.32 -10.27
N MET A 204 -18.61 -6.21 -9.31
CA MET A 204 -19.08 -5.89 -7.95
C MET A 204 -17.92 -5.61 -6.99
N PRO A 205 -18.12 -4.85 -5.90
CA PRO A 205 -17.09 -4.64 -4.87
C PRO A 205 -16.51 -5.95 -4.33
N ALA A 206 -17.34 -6.97 -4.11
CA ALA A 206 -16.93 -8.28 -3.61
C ALA A 206 -15.95 -9.02 -4.55
N ASP A 207 -16.04 -8.78 -5.86
CA ASP A 207 -15.11 -9.37 -6.83
C ASP A 207 -13.68 -8.84 -6.66
N ILE A 208 -13.54 -7.63 -6.12
CA ILE A 208 -12.25 -6.99 -5.83
C ILE A 208 -11.79 -7.34 -4.42
N THR A 209 -12.66 -7.17 -3.43
CA THR A 209 -12.29 -7.28 -2.00
C THR A 209 -12.32 -8.71 -1.49
N GLY A 210 -13.10 -9.58 -2.13
CA GLY A 210 -13.37 -10.93 -1.65
C GLY A 210 -14.74 -11.05 -1.00
N THR A 211 -15.16 -12.28 -0.77
CA THR A 211 -16.47 -12.64 -0.23
C THR A 211 -16.38 -13.85 0.66
N ASP A 212 -17.35 -13.98 1.57
CA ASP A 212 -17.52 -15.20 2.33
C ASP A 212 -18.17 -16.27 1.46
N ILE A 213 -17.55 -17.43 1.41
CA ILE A 213 -18.08 -18.63 0.76
C ILE A 213 -18.49 -19.64 1.81
N LEU A 214 -19.64 -20.30 1.58
CA LEU A 214 -20.07 -21.41 2.41
C LEU A 214 -19.34 -22.67 1.93
N GLU A 215 -18.39 -23.16 2.74
CA GLU A 215 -17.70 -24.42 2.50
C GLU A 215 -18.36 -25.53 3.32
N GLU A 216 -18.61 -26.67 2.69
CA GLU A 216 -19.05 -27.89 3.35
C GLU A 216 -17.85 -28.83 3.50
N ASP A 217 -17.54 -29.25 4.72
CA ASP A 217 -16.46 -30.20 4.97
C ASP A 217 -16.87 -31.57 4.40
N PRO A 218 -16.12 -32.11 3.42
CA PRO A 218 -16.48 -33.37 2.78
C PRO A 218 -16.51 -34.57 3.73
N LYS A 219 -15.90 -34.49 4.92
CA LYS A 219 -15.80 -35.57 5.90
C LYS A 219 -16.87 -35.49 6.98
N THR A 220 -17.27 -34.28 7.38
CA THR A 220 -18.19 -34.09 8.51
C THR A 220 -19.56 -33.58 8.10
N GLY A 221 -19.72 -33.07 6.85
CA GLY A 221 -20.94 -32.40 6.38
C GLY A 221 -21.19 -31.05 7.06
N ALA A 222 -20.27 -30.57 7.90
CA ALA A 222 -20.40 -29.31 8.59
C ALA A 222 -20.19 -28.13 7.59
N ARG A 223 -21.10 -27.16 7.67
CA ARG A 223 -21.04 -25.94 6.84
C ARG A 223 -20.44 -24.79 7.63
N SER A 224 -19.40 -24.16 7.08
CA SER A 224 -18.77 -22.99 7.67
C SER A 224 -18.56 -21.89 6.63
N PHE A 225 -18.70 -20.63 7.07
CA PHE A 225 -18.32 -19.49 6.22
C PHE A 225 -16.80 -19.30 6.27
N ARG A 226 -16.19 -19.19 5.08
CA ARG A 226 -14.77 -18.88 4.94
C ARG A 226 -14.59 -17.68 4.04
N PHE A 227 -13.82 -16.70 4.49
CA PHE A 227 -13.47 -15.55 3.65
C PHE A 227 -12.51 -15.96 2.54
N LYS A 228 -12.96 -15.80 1.29
CA LYS A 228 -12.12 -15.95 0.10
C LYS A 228 -11.59 -14.58 -0.31
N GLN A 229 -10.29 -14.39 -0.14
CA GLN A 229 -9.61 -13.15 -0.50
C GLN A 229 -9.75 -12.83 -1.99
N GLY A 230 -10.14 -11.60 -2.30
CA GLY A 230 -10.20 -11.07 -3.66
C GLY A 230 -8.83 -10.70 -4.22
N PRO A 231 -8.78 -10.23 -5.46
CA PRO A 231 -7.54 -9.82 -6.13
C PRO A 231 -6.84 -8.63 -5.47
N ILE A 232 -7.51 -7.83 -4.65
CA ILE A 232 -6.92 -6.70 -3.94
C ILE A 232 -5.82 -7.12 -2.95
N PHE A 233 -5.83 -8.38 -2.50
CA PHE A 233 -4.77 -8.95 -1.66
C PHE A 233 -3.54 -9.28 -2.51
N ALA A 234 -2.87 -8.21 -2.94
CA ALA A 234 -1.60 -8.24 -3.66
C ALA A 234 -0.80 -6.99 -3.31
N ASN A 235 0.53 -7.03 -3.52
CA ASN A 235 1.38 -5.85 -3.31
C ASN A 235 1.16 -4.80 -4.40
N LEU A 236 1.01 -5.25 -5.64
CA LEU A 236 0.76 -4.40 -6.79
C LEU A 236 -0.56 -4.82 -7.45
N LEU A 237 -1.49 -3.88 -7.51
CA LEU A 237 -2.78 -4.08 -8.15
C LEU A 237 -2.89 -3.20 -9.39
N LEU A 238 -3.08 -3.83 -10.56
CA LEU A 238 -3.49 -3.13 -11.77
C LEU A 238 -5.02 -3.09 -11.85
N ALA A 239 -5.60 -1.92 -11.62
CA ALA A 239 -7.01 -1.65 -11.81
C ALA A 239 -7.23 -1.10 -13.23
N ASP A 240 -7.51 -2.01 -14.18
CA ASP A 240 -7.55 -1.67 -15.60
C ASP A 240 -8.93 -1.14 -15.99
N GLU A 241 -8.96 0.04 -16.66
CA GLU A 241 -10.16 0.75 -17.09
C GLU A 241 -11.14 1.08 -15.94
N ILE A 242 -10.64 1.68 -14.87
CA ILE A 242 -11.40 1.96 -13.64
C ILE A 242 -12.69 2.75 -13.88
N ASN A 243 -12.73 3.54 -14.94
CA ASN A 243 -13.90 4.34 -15.32
C ASN A 243 -15.04 3.54 -15.99
N ARG A 244 -14.89 2.23 -16.26
CA ARG A 244 -15.95 1.39 -16.86
C ARG A 244 -16.89 0.76 -15.82
N THR A 245 -16.60 0.90 -14.54
CA THR A 245 -17.39 0.29 -13.47
C THR A 245 -18.18 1.34 -12.69
N PRO A 246 -19.35 0.98 -12.10
CA PRO A 246 -20.16 1.91 -11.33
C PRO A 246 -19.43 2.50 -10.12
N PRO A 247 -19.82 3.69 -9.66
CA PRO A 247 -19.14 4.42 -8.55
C PRO A 247 -19.00 3.63 -7.26
N LYS A 248 -19.93 2.71 -6.96
CA LYS A 248 -19.88 1.87 -5.75
C LYS A 248 -18.64 0.96 -5.73
N THR A 249 -18.31 0.36 -6.88
CA THR A 249 -17.15 -0.53 -7.01
C THR A 249 -15.85 0.27 -7.05
N GLN A 250 -15.84 1.44 -7.73
CA GLN A 250 -14.71 2.37 -7.67
C GLN A 250 -14.42 2.78 -6.22
N ALA A 251 -15.46 3.12 -5.43
CA ALA A 251 -15.32 3.56 -4.05
C ALA A 251 -14.66 2.50 -3.16
N ALA A 252 -14.98 1.22 -3.35
CA ALA A 252 -14.38 0.12 -2.58
C ALA A 252 -12.86 0.03 -2.78
N LEU A 253 -12.38 0.15 -4.03
CA LEU A 253 -10.93 0.20 -4.30
C LEU A 253 -10.29 1.44 -3.67
N LEU A 254 -10.91 2.62 -3.83
CA LEU A 254 -10.37 3.89 -3.34
C LEU A 254 -10.35 3.98 -1.80
N GLU A 255 -11.28 3.31 -1.12
CA GLU A 255 -11.26 3.14 0.33
C GLU A 255 -10.09 2.26 0.76
N ALA A 256 -9.91 1.11 0.12
CA ALA A 256 -8.80 0.21 0.40
C ALA A 256 -7.42 0.85 0.14
N MET A 257 -7.30 1.72 -0.87
CA MET A 257 -6.07 2.51 -1.12
C MET A 257 -5.73 3.43 0.06
N GLN A 258 -6.74 4.02 0.68
CA GLN A 258 -6.56 4.97 1.77
C GLN A 258 -6.32 4.27 3.10
N GLU A 259 -7.16 3.27 3.43
CA GLU A 259 -7.15 2.58 4.72
C GLU A 259 -6.11 1.46 4.79
N LYS A 260 -5.60 0.99 3.63
CA LYS A 260 -4.67 -0.16 3.49
C LYS A 260 -5.22 -1.45 4.11
N ARG A 261 -6.54 -1.57 4.17
CA ARG A 261 -7.29 -2.71 4.67
C ARG A 261 -8.65 -2.80 3.99
N VAL A 262 -9.26 -3.96 4.08
CA VAL A 262 -10.59 -4.26 3.57
C VAL A 262 -11.45 -4.78 4.70
N THR A 263 -12.70 -4.31 4.80
CA THR A 263 -13.67 -4.86 5.73
C THR A 263 -14.68 -5.73 4.98
N ALA A 264 -14.73 -7.01 5.35
CA ALA A 264 -15.68 -7.98 4.81
C ALA A 264 -16.37 -8.72 5.95
N ALA A 265 -17.69 -8.86 5.88
CA ALA A 265 -18.52 -9.52 6.92
C ALA A 265 -18.25 -9.03 8.35
N GLY A 266 -17.94 -7.73 8.51
CA GLY A 266 -17.63 -7.13 9.83
C GLY A 266 -16.21 -7.40 10.33
N VAL A 267 -15.38 -8.14 9.58
CA VAL A 267 -13.96 -8.37 9.90
C VAL A 267 -13.07 -7.52 9.02
N SER A 268 -12.05 -6.89 9.63
CA SER A 268 -11.07 -6.06 8.92
C SER A 268 -9.82 -6.88 8.59
N TYR A 269 -9.41 -6.87 7.34
CA TYR A 269 -8.24 -7.58 6.82
C TYR A 269 -7.22 -6.59 6.30
N ASP A 270 -6.01 -6.61 6.82
CA ASP A 270 -4.91 -5.77 6.32
C ASP A 270 -4.45 -6.23 4.95
N LEU A 271 -4.12 -5.27 4.08
CA LEU A 271 -3.57 -5.56 2.76
C LEU A 271 -2.05 -5.81 2.85
N PRO A 272 -1.48 -6.64 1.95
CA PRO A 272 -0.04 -6.87 1.88
C PRO A 272 0.73 -5.56 1.69
N ARG A 273 1.88 -5.43 2.36
CA ARG A 273 2.74 -4.24 2.22
C ARG A 273 4.03 -4.59 1.48
N PRO A 274 4.55 -3.69 0.62
CA PRO A 274 3.94 -2.41 0.20
C PRO A 274 2.67 -2.67 -0.61
N PHE A 275 1.65 -1.80 -0.49
CA PHE A 275 0.44 -1.84 -1.31
C PHE A 275 0.46 -0.68 -2.31
N PHE A 276 0.46 -1.02 -3.59
CA PHE A 276 0.57 -0.05 -4.68
C PHE A 276 -0.48 -0.31 -5.76
N VAL A 277 -1.33 0.67 -6.01
CA VAL A 277 -2.38 0.61 -7.03
C VAL A 277 -1.97 1.44 -8.24
N LEU A 278 -2.04 0.83 -9.40
CA LEU A 278 -1.95 1.46 -10.70
C LEU A 278 -3.32 1.33 -11.37
N ALA A 279 -4.07 2.43 -11.42
CA ALA A 279 -5.34 2.48 -12.13
C ALA A 279 -5.11 2.98 -13.56
N THR A 280 -5.87 2.47 -14.53
CA THR A 280 -5.81 2.98 -15.90
C THR A 280 -7.15 3.58 -16.31
N GLN A 281 -7.07 4.59 -17.18
CA GLN A 281 -8.21 5.14 -17.89
C GLN A 281 -7.92 5.21 -19.39
N ASN A 282 -8.94 4.92 -20.17
CA ASN A 282 -8.91 5.15 -21.60
C ASN A 282 -9.66 6.46 -21.89
N PRO A 283 -9.00 7.52 -22.38
CA PRO A 283 -9.65 8.81 -22.61
C PRO A 283 -10.54 8.81 -23.86
N ILE A 284 -10.42 7.81 -24.73
CA ILE A 284 -11.16 7.75 -26.01
C ILE A 284 -12.57 7.18 -25.79
N GLU A 285 -12.72 6.23 -24.86
CA GLU A 285 -13.98 5.60 -24.54
C GLU A 285 -14.83 6.51 -23.66
N GLN A 286 -15.90 7.07 -24.21
CA GLN A 286 -16.85 7.91 -23.47
C GLN A 286 -18.17 7.19 -23.19
N GLU A 287 -18.61 6.30 -24.08
CA GLU A 287 -19.83 5.53 -23.90
C GLU A 287 -19.67 4.43 -22.86
N GLY A 288 -20.65 4.30 -21.96
CA GLY A 288 -20.64 3.28 -20.90
C GLY A 288 -19.59 3.52 -19.82
N THR A 289 -19.08 4.74 -19.67
CA THR A 289 -18.10 5.08 -18.65
C THR A 289 -18.69 5.93 -17.50
N TYR A 290 -18.12 5.75 -16.32
CA TYR A 290 -18.44 6.52 -15.11
C TYR A 290 -17.19 7.32 -14.72
N PRO A 291 -17.14 8.62 -14.98
CA PRO A 291 -15.98 9.44 -14.62
C PRO A 291 -15.76 9.41 -13.10
N LEU A 292 -14.50 9.35 -12.70
CA LEU A 292 -14.14 9.46 -11.29
C LEU A 292 -14.45 10.88 -10.79
N PRO A 293 -15.20 11.02 -9.68
CA PRO A 293 -15.40 12.32 -9.04
C PRO A 293 -14.06 12.97 -8.63
N GLU A 294 -14.04 14.31 -8.59
CA GLU A 294 -12.83 15.07 -8.25
C GLU A 294 -12.21 14.67 -6.88
N ALA A 295 -13.06 14.41 -5.89
CA ALA A 295 -12.62 13.96 -4.56
C ALA A 295 -11.96 12.56 -4.58
N GLN A 296 -12.29 11.74 -5.57
CA GLN A 296 -11.71 10.42 -5.76
C GLN A 296 -10.39 10.51 -6.54
N LEU A 297 -10.31 11.37 -7.54
CA LEU A 297 -9.07 11.66 -8.26
C LEU A 297 -7.97 12.18 -7.33
N ASP A 298 -8.29 12.99 -6.33
CA ASP A 298 -7.33 13.51 -5.35
C ASP A 298 -6.63 12.43 -4.51
N ARG A 299 -7.15 11.18 -4.49
CA ARG A 299 -6.52 10.04 -3.80
C ARG A 299 -5.32 9.47 -4.54
N PHE A 300 -5.23 9.66 -5.85
CA PHE A 300 -4.04 9.30 -6.62
C PHE A 300 -2.95 10.34 -6.40
N MET A 301 -1.73 9.87 -6.17
CA MET A 301 -0.58 10.76 -6.04
C MET A 301 -0.24 11.40 -7.38
N PHE A 302 -0.17 10.59 -8.42
CA PHE A 302 0.16 11.02 -9.78
C PHE A 302 -0.96 10.65 -10.76
N CYS A 303 -1.20 11.56 -11.69
CA CYS A 303 -1.87 11.30 -12.96
C CYS A 303 -0.81 11.38 -14.06
N ILE A 304 -0.50 10.23 -14.66
CA ILE A 304 0.57 10.05 -15.63
C ILE A 304 -0.06 9.87 -17.01
N ASN A 305 0.25 10.76 -17.94
CA ASN A 305 -0.16 10.62 -19.33
C ASN A 305 0.85 9.71 -20.05
N LEU A 306 0.32 8.70 -20.74
CA LEU A 306 1.10 7.89 -21.66
C LEU A 306 0.85 8.41 -23.08
N ASP A 307 1.89 8.94 -23.66
CA ASP A 307 1.90 9.39 -25.03
C ASP A 307 2.38 8.31 -26.00
N TYR A 308 2.11 8.48 -27.29
CA TYR A 308 2.66 7.62 -28.31
C TYR A 308 4.20 7.69 -28.31
N PRO A 309 4.87 6.56 -28.59
CA PRO A 309 6.33 6.55 -28.72
C PRO A 309 6.74 7.44 -29.91
N ASN A 310 7.97 7.94 -29.88
CA ASN A 310 8.53 8.61 -31.05
C ASN A 310 8.80 7.60 -32.19
N ALA A 311 9.03 8.08 -33.40
CA ALA A 311 9.17 7.21 -34.58
C ALA A 311 10.30 6.15 -34.45
N ALA A 312 11.40 6.48 -33.80
CA ALA A 312 12.52 5.54 -33.59
C ALA A 312 12.16 4.45 -32.60
N ASP A 313 11.51 4.82 -31.47
CA ASP A 313 11.03 3.88 -30.47
C ASP A 313 9.92 2.98 -31.04
N GLU A 314 8.99 3.55 -31.84
CA GLU A 314 7.93 2.80 -32.49
C GLU A 314 8.50 1.76 -33.47
N GLN A 315 9.47 2.13 -34.30
CA GLN A 315 10.17 1.19 -35.18
C GLN A 315 10.84 0.07 -34.38
N ARG A 316 11.49 0.41 -33.26
CA ARG A 316 12.14 -0.56 -32.38
C ARG A 316 11.11 -1.50 -31.76
N ILE A 317 9.97 -0.99 -31.29
CA ILE A 317 8.86 -1.79 -30.75
C ILE A 317 8.41 -2.81 -31.82
N LEU A 318 8.14 -2.38 -33.03
CA LEU A 318 7.68 -3.26 -34.10
C LEU A 318 8.69 -4.37 -34.41
N LEU A 319 9.98 -4.06 -34.43
CA LEU A 319 11.03 -5.03 -34.71
C LEU A 319 11.25 -6.03 -33.58
N GLU A 320 11.18 -5.58 -32.31
CA GLU A 320 11.47 -6.42 -31.15
C GLU A 320 10.26 -7.24 -30.71
N THR A 321 9.04 -6.71 -30.76
CA THR A 321 7.84 -7.40 -30.25
C THR A 321 7.23 -8.40 -31.23
N THR A 322 7.64 -8.38 -32.51
CA THR A 322 7.21 -9.36 -33.53
C THR A 322 8.12 -10.58 -33.61
N ARG A 323 9.17 -10.65 -32.79
CA ARG A 323 10.06 -11.81 -32.68
C ARG A 323 9.52 -12.78 -31.61
N ASP A 324 9.84 -14.05 -31.77
CA ASP A 324 9.56 -15.09 -30.76
C ASP A 324 10.61 -14.97 -29.62
N LEU A 325 10.41 -14.00 -28.73
CA LEU A 325 11.30 -13.75 -27.60
C LEU A 325 10.50 -13.92 -26.30
N ALA A 326 10.88 -14.91 -25.51
CA ALA A 326 10.53 -14.95 -24.10
C ALA A 326 11.40 -13.89 -23.38
N TRP A 327 10.77 -12.95 -22.68
CA TRP A 327 11.50 -11.96 -21.89
C TRP A 327 11.44 -12.31 -20.40
N GLU A 328 12.58 -12.21 -19.77
CA GLU A 328 12.72 -12.34 -18.30
C GLU A 328 13.37 -11.06 -17.76
N VAL A 329 12.99 -10.70 -16.55
CA VAL A 329 13.59 -9.59 -15.79
C VAL A 329 14.20 -10.12 -14.51
N ASP A 330 15.36 -9.60 -14.16
CA ASP A 330 16.00 -9.92 -12.89
C ASP A 330 15.25 -9.22 -11.75
N ARG A 331 15.08 -9.93 -10.64
CA ARG A 331 14.57 -9.36 -9.39
C ARG A 331 15.64 -8.48 -8.75
N VAL A 332 15.30 -7.26 -8.41
CA VAL A 332 16.23 -6.27 -7.88
C VAL A 332 15.96 -5.97 -6.40
N LEU A 333 14.69 -5.79 -6.03
CA LEU A 333 14.26 -5.46 -4.67
C LEU A 333 13.08 -6.34 -4.27
N GLY A 334 13.09 -6.80 -3.02
CA GLY A 334 11.92 -7.44 -2.39
C GLY A 334 11.09 -6.45 -1.58
N ALA A 335 9.91 -6.91 -1.13
CA ALA A 335 8.95 -6.11 -0.37
C ALA A 335 9.55 -5.43 0.87
N ASP A 336 10.36 -6.15 1.66
CA ASP A 336 10.98 -5.62 2.88
C ASP A 336 11.95 -4.48 2.59
N ALA A 337 12.78 -4.62 1.54
CA ALA A 337 13.71 -3.58 1.13
C ALA A 337 12.95 -2.32 0.67
N ILE A 338 11.87 -2.49 -0.09
CA ILE A 338 11.03 -1.37 -0.53
C ILE A 338 10.44 -0.64 0.68
N MET A 339 9.92 -1.34 1.69
CA MET A 339 9.38 -0.72 2.91
C MET A 339 10.45 0.05 3.68
N GLN A 340 11.68 -0.49 3.77
CA GLN A 340 12.80 0.21 4.40
C GLN A 340 13.14 1.51 3.65
N PHE A 341 13.20 1.48 2.33
CA PHE A 341 13.46 2.67 1.52
C PHE A 341 12.30 3.68 1.54
N GLN A 342 11.04 3.22 1.61
CA GLN A 342 9.90 4.11 1.85
C GLN A 342 10.03 4.87 3.17
N HIS A 343 10.56 4.20 4.20
CA HIS A 343 10.84 4.83 5.48
C HIS A 343 11.99 5.85 5.36
N LEU A 344 13.08 5.50 4.66
CA LEU A 344 14.20 6.39 4.39
C LEU A 344 13.73 7.68 3.70
N VAL A 345 12.92 7.57 2.65
CA VAL A 345 12.34 8.73 1.93
C VAL A 345 11.59 9.67 2.88
N ARG A 346 10.82 9.13 3.83
CA ARG A 346 10.09 9.98 4.79
C ARG A 346 11.01 10.71 5.76
N GLN A 347 12.18 10.17 6.08
CA GLN A 347 13.16 10.77 6.99
C GLN A 347 13.95 11.93 6.36
N VAL A 348 13.99 12.05 5.03
CA VAL A 348 14.71 13.13 4.35
C VAL A 348 14.15 14.49 4.77
N PRO A 349 14.99 15.41 5.28
CA PRO A 349 14.55 16.74 5.69
C PRO A 349 14.14 17.59 4.49
N ILE A 350 13.21 18.51 4.72
CA ILE A 350 12.82 19.55 3.77
C ILE A 350 13.15 20.90 4.41
N SER A 351 13.86 21.72 3.66
CA SER A 351 14.13 23.10 4.07
C SER A 351 12.87 23.98 3.96
N PRO A 352 12.72 25.00 4.82
CA PRO A 352 11.55 25.89 4.78
C PRO A 352 11.31 26.54 3.41
N HIS A 353 12.37 26.90 2.66
CA HIS A 353 12.22 27.53 1.35
C HIS A 353 11.65 26.56 0.29
N VAL A 354 12.00 25.27 0.31
CA VAL A 354 11.41 24.27 -0.58
C VAL A 354 9.93 24.04 -0.23
N ALA A 355 9.60 24.01 1.07
CA ALA A 355 8.21 23.91 1.52
C ALA A 355 7.40 25.14 1.10
N GLN A 356 7.99 26.34 1.20
CA GLN A 356 7.40 27.59 0.73
C GLN A 356 7.15 27.56 -0.78
N TYR A 357 8.13 27.12 -1.57
CA TYR A 357 8.00 27.00 -3.02
C TYR A 357 6.83 26.06 -3.41
N ALA A 358 6.72 24.89 -2.78
CA ALA A 358 5.60 23.99 -3.00
C ALA A 358 4.25 24.63 -2.61
N THR A 359 4.21 25.39 -1.51
CA THR A 359 3.03 26.14 -1.07
C THR A 359 2.64 27.21 -2.09
N ASP A 360 3.60 27.97 -2.60
CA ASP A 360 3.36 29.02 -3.59
C ASP A 360 2.85 28.45 -4.90
N LEU A 361 3.39 27.30 -5.34
CA LEU A 361 2.88 26.59 -6.52
C LEU A 361 1.40 26.23 -6.37
N ILE A 362 1.01 25.56 -5.28
CA ILE A 362 -0.39 25.14 -5.10
C ILE A 362 -1.33 26.35 -4.92
N ARG A 363 -0.91 27.38 -4.18
CA ARG A 363 -1.70 28.60 -3.98
C ARG A 363 -1.92 29.35 -5.29
N SER A 364 -0.91 29.39 -6.15
CA SER A 364 -0.98 30.03 -7.48
C SER A 364 -1.96 29.35 -8.44
N THR A 365 -2.44 28.17 -8.14
CA THR A 365 -3.53 27.52 -8.92
C THR A 365 -4.93 27.95 -8.51
N ARG A 366 -5.10 28.67 -7.38
CA ARG A 366 -6.41 28.93 -6.75
C ARG A 366 -7.01 30.26 -7.22
N PRO A 367 -8.21 30.27 -7.84
CA PRO A 367 -8.81 31.49 -8.35
C PRO A 367 -9.22 32.51 -7.28
N GLY A 368 -9.54 32.08 -6.06
CA GLY A 368 -9.98 32.95 -4.96
C GLY A 368 -8.86 33.71 -4.24
N ILE A 369 -7.62 33.65 -4.68
CA ILE A 369 -6.49 34.34 -4.06
C ILE A 369 -6.24 35.67 -4.79
N PRO A 370 -6.32 36.83 -4.10
CA PRO A 370 -6.22 38.16 -4.74
C PRO A 370 -4.87 38.40 -5.45
N GLU A 371 -3.79 37.82 -4.95
CA GLU A 371 -2.43 37.98 -5.51
C GLU A 371 -2.24 37.21 -6.81
N ASN A 372 -3.15 36.29 -7.14
CA ASN A 372 -3.05 35.49 -8.35
C ASN A 372 -3.36 36.32 -9.59
N LYS A 373 -2.68 35.96 -10.69
CA LYS A 373 -2.88 36.63 -11.98
C LYS A 373 -4.32 36.41 -12.48
N GLY A 374 -4.88 37.40 -13.17
CA GLY A 374 -6.26 37.39 -13.65
C GLY A 374 -6.60 36.19 -14.54
N TRP A 375 -5.61 35.60 -15.27
CA TRP A 375 -5.84 34.41 -16.07
C TRP A 375 -6.19 33.16 -15.21
N VAL A 376 -5.72 33.10 -13.94
CA VAL A 376 -6.10 32.00 -13.03
C VAL A 376 -7.60 32.09 -12.74
N GLN A 377 -8.13 33.31 -12.48
CA GLN A 377 -9.56 33.52 -12.24
C GLN A 377 -10.40 33.23 -13.48
N GLN A 378 -9.86 33.50 -14.69
CA GLN A 378 -10.53 33.24 -15.96
C GLN A 378 -10.59 31.74 -16.31
N TYR A 379 -9.48 31.01 -16.14
CA TYR A 379 -9.33 29.65 -16.65
C TYR A 379 -9.48 28.55 -15.62
N VAL A 380 -9.33 28.84 -14.31
CA VAL A 380 -9.43 27.83 -13.26
C VAL A 380 -10.71 27.99 -12.48
N ARG A 381 -11.55 26.94 -12.51
CA ARG A 381 -12.74 26.85 -11.66
C ARG A 381 -12.38 26.42 -10.24
N TRP A 382 -11.44 25.46 -10.11
CA TRP A 382 -11.00 24.90 -8.85
C TRP A 382 -9.51 24.57 -8.90
N GLY A 383 -8.74 25.08 -7.95
CA GLY A 383 -7.31 24.86 -7.85
C GLY A 383 -6.94 23.74 -6.85
N ALA A 384 -5.65 23.41 -6.82
CA ALA A 384 -5.13 22.31 -6.02
C ALA A 384 -5.26 22.52 -4.50
N GLY A 385 -5.62 21.47 -3.78
CA GLY A 385 -5.75 21.43 -2.32
C GLY A 385 -4.41 21.16 -1.60
N THR A 386 -4.45 21.09 -0.26
CA THR A 386 -3.26 20.86 0.58
C THR A 386 -2.62 19.48 0.32
N ARG A 387 -3.42 18.45 0.00
CA ARG A 387 -2.92 17.11 -0.35
C ARG A 387 -1.97 17.15 -1.56
N ALA A 388 -2.21 18.05 -2.52
CA ALA A 388 -1.29 18.26 -3.63
C ALA A 388 0.10 18.70 -3.16
N GLY A 389 0.17 19.65 -2.20
CA GLY A 389 1.44 20.08 -1.60
C GLY A 389 2.15 18.95 -0.85
N GLN A 390 1.42 18.14 -0.10
CA GLN A 390 1.98 16.96 0.56
C GLN A 390 2.58 15.98 -0.47
N ASN A 391 1.85 15.71 -1.56
CA ASN A 391 2.31 14.82 -2.62
C ASN A 391 3.51 15.38 -3.39
N LEU A 392 3.55 16.71 -3.64
CA LEU A 392 4.72 17.37 -4.23
C LEU A 392 5.97 17.18 -3.38
N LEU A 393 5.87 17.39 -2.07
CA LEU A 393 7.00 17.24 -1.16
C LEU A 393 7.43 15.77 -1.01
N LEU A 394 6.49 14.82 -0.94
CA LEU A 394 6.80 13.39 -0.89
C LEU A 394 7.45 12.91 -2.19
N ALA A 395 6.95 13.37 -3.36
CA ALA A 395 7.55 13.09 -4.65
C ALA A 395 8.98 13.64 -4.75
N ALA A 396 9.18 14.88 -4.32
CA ALA A 396 10.48 15.54 -4.31
C ALA A 396 11.49 14.81 -3.41
N LYS A 397 11.07 14.33 -2.22
CA LYS A 397 11.90 13.49 -1.35
C LYS A 397 12.29 12.18 -2.02
N ALA A 398 11.32 11.45 -2.57
CA ALA A 398 11.58 10.19 -3.24
C ALA A 398 12.51 10.38 -4.45
N HIS A 399 12.28 11.43 -5.25
CA HIS A 399 13.12 11.78 -6.39
C HIS A 399 14.55 12.11 -5.98
N ALA A 400 14.75 12.90 -4.93
CA ALA A 400 16.08 13.24 -4.43
C ALA A 400 16.85 11.96 -4.02
N VAL A 401 16.21 11.07 -3.21
CA VAL A 401 16.84 9.84 -2.73
C VAL A 401 17.14 8.87 -3.88
N LEU A 402 16.20 8.68 -4.80
CA LEU A 402 16.40 7.87 -6.00
C LEU A 402 17.55 8.38 -6.89
N ASN A 403 17.87 9.66 -6.79
CA ASN A 403 19.02 10.27 -7.49
C ASN A 403 20.28 10.41 -6.61
N GLY A 404 20.35 9.67 -5.50
CA GLY A 404 21.55 9.64 -4.65
C GLY A 404 21.74 10.87 -3.77
N ARG A 405 20.68 11.66 -3.50
CA ARG A 405 20.76 12.89 -2.72
C ARG A 405 19.94 12.80 -1.42
N THR A 406 20.51 13.31 -0.35
CA THR A 406 19.88 13.41 0.97
C THR A 406 19.21 14.76 1.22
N ASN A 407 19.24 15.67 0.24
CA ASN A 407 18.62 16.99 0.29
C ASN A 407 17.65 17.17 -0.87
N VAL A 408 16.54 17.86 -0.60
CA VAL A 408 15.49 18.18 -1.56
C VAL A 408 15.69 19.60 -2.10
N SER A 409 15.53 19.78 -3.41
CA SER A 409 15.61 21.08 -4.09
C SER A 409 14.25 21.52 -4.66
N CYS A 410 14.11 22.80 -5.00
CA CYS A 410 12.95 23.31 -5.74
C CYS A 410 12.80 22.64 -7.12
N ALA A 411 13.91 22.24 -7.75
CA ALA A 411 13.90 21.52 -9.01
C ALA A 411 13.20 20.13 -8.87
N ASP A 412 13.39 19.44 -7.74
CA ASP A 412 12.70 18.18 -7.47
C ASP A 412 11.17 18.38 -7.39
N VAL A 413 10.73 19.44 -6.72
CA VAL A 413 9.31 19.83 -6.65
C VAL A 413 8.75 20.14 -8.04
N ARG A 414 9.51 20.91 -8.84
CA ARG A 414 9.12 21.32 -10.20
C ARG A 414 8.93 20.12 -11.12
N SER A 415 9.81 19.11 -11.03
CA SER A 415 9.78 17.91 -11.88
C SER A 415 8.48 17.12 -11.74
N PHE A 416 7.84 17.18 -10.58
CA PHE A 416 6.59 16.45 -10.31
C PHE A 416 5.34 17.34 -10.24
N ALA A 417 5.46 18.63 -10.58
CA ALA A 417 4.32 19.54 -10.56
C ALA A 417 3.19 19.08 -11.51
N ALA A 418 3.52 18.72 -12.75
CA ALA A 418 2.51 18.29 -13.72
C ALA A 418 1.79 17.00 -13.30
N PRO A 419 2.47 15.86 -13.02
CA PRO A 419 1.77 14.63 -12.63
C PRO A 419 1.01 14.74 -11.31
N VAL A 420 1.40 15.65 -10.40
CA VAL A 420 0.67 15.87 -9.13
C VAL A 420 -0.53 16.80 -9.31
N LEU A 421 -0.44 17.83 -10.15
CA LEU A 421 -1.43 18.92 -10.19
C LEU A 421 -2.49 18.74 -11.28
N ARG A 422 -2.18 18.08 -12.41
CA ARG A 422 -3.07 18.03 -13.57
C ARG A 422 -4.48 17.49 -13.29
N HIS A 423 -4.62 16.52 -12.42
CA HIS A 423 -5.90 15.94 -12.04
C HIS A 423 -6.56 16.61 -10.83
N ARG A 424 -5.95 17.70 -10.34
CA ARG A 424 -6.42 18.51 -9.20
C ARG A 424 -6.80 19.93 -9.58
N ILE A 425 -6.57 20.30 -10.85
CA ILE A 425 -6.93 21.59 -11.42
C ILE A 425 -8.10 21.38 -12.36
N PHE A 426 -9.20 22.04 -12.09
CA PHE A 426 -10.41 21.96 -12.91
C PHE A 426 -10.58 23.28 -13.63
N CYS A 427 -10.55 23.21 -14.96
CA CYS A 427 -10.64 24.38 -15.83
C CYS A 427 -12.11 24.85 -16.00
N THR A 428 -12.29 26.10 -16.35
CA THR A 428 -13.57 26.70 -16.74
C THR A 428 -13.92 26.31 -18.18
N PHE A 429 -15.18 26.53 -18.57
CA PHE A 429 -15.60 26.34 -19.96
C PHE A 429 -14.83 27.27 -20.91
N ALA A 430 -14.55 28.52 -20.49
CA ALA A 430 -13.76 29.48 -21.25
C ALA A 430 -12.33 28.97 -21.55
N ALA A 431 -11.70 28.30 -20.58
CA ALA A 431 -10.40 27.66 -20.79
C ALA A 431 -10.45 26.62 -21.91
N GLY A 432 -11.48 25.74 -21.91
CA GLY A 432 -11.67 24.73 -22.94
C GLY A 432 -11.86 25.33 -24.34
N ALA A 433 -12.60 26.43 -24.45
CA ALA A 433 -12.82 27.14 -25.72
C ALA A 433 -11.53 27.77 -26.27
N GLU A 434 -10.60 28.15 -25.41
CA GLU A 434 -9.29 28.73 -25.79
C GLU A 434 -8.15 27.69 -25.83
N GLY A 435 -8.46 26.38 -25.68
CA GLY A 435 -7.48 25.29 -25.71
C GLY A 435 -6.58 25.23 -24.47
N VAL A 436 -6.97 25.89 -23.36
CA VAL A 436 -6.24 25.86 -22.11
C VAL A 436 -6.68 24.65 -21.27
N ASN A 437 -5.79 23.68 -21.14
CA ASN A 437 -5.98 22.48 -20.34
C ASN A 437 -5.22 22.56 -18.98
N PRO A 438 -5.43 21.61 -18.05
CA PRO A 438 -4.72 21.62 -16.77
C PRO A 438 -3.19 21.66 -16.88
N ASP A 439 -2.59 20.97 -17.85
CA ASP A 439 -1.13 20.97 -18.06
C ASP A 439 -0.63 22.34 -18.46
N GLU A 440 -1.37 23.07 -19.31
CA GLU A 440 -1.04 24.44 -19.69
C GLU A 440 -1.15 25.38 -18.46
N VAL A 441 -2.15 25.18 -17.61
CA VAL A 441 -2.26 25.93 -16.34
C VAL A 441 -1.03 25.67 -15.46
N VAL A 442 -0.62 24.42 -15.30
CA VAL A 442 0.59 24.05 -14.51
C VAL A 442 1.82 24.70 -15.12
N ARG A 443 1.99 24.66 -16.44
CA ARG A 443 3.11 25.30 -17.14
C ARG A 443 3.18 26.81 -16.88
N ARG A 444 2.04 27.51 -16.93
CA ARG A 444 1.95 28.95 -16.62
C ARG A 444 2.26 29.24 -15.15
N VAL A 445 1.78 28.42 -14.22
CA VAL A 445 2.09 28.53 -12.79
C VAL A 445 3.59 28.39 -12.57
N LEU A 446 4.21 27.32 -13.11
CA LEU A 446 5.66 27.10 -13.01
C LEU A 446 6.50 28.26 -13.58
N ALA A 447 6.04 28.89 -14.65
CA ALA A 447 6.72 30.05 -15.23
C ALA A 447 6.52 31.32 -14.39
N SER A 448 5.46 31.42 -13.59
CA SER A 448 5.13 32.63 -12.81
C SER A 448 5.67 32.60 -11.38
N VAL A 449 5.81 31.42 -10.77
CA VAL A 449 6.27 31.28 -9.39
C VAL A 449 7.81 31.21 -9.40
N LYS A 450 8.42 32.17 -8.74
CA LYS A 450 9.89 32.23 -8.58
C LYS A 450 10.30 31.35 -7.40
N GLU A 451 11.48 30.74 -7.51
CA GLU A 451 12.09 30.08 -6.36
C GLU A 451 12.36 31.10 -5.25
N PRO A 452 12.00 30.81 -3.99
CA PRO A 452 12.34 31.70 -2.88
C PRO A 452 13.86 31.86 -2.77
N LYS A 453 14.30 33.06 -2.41
CA LYS A 453 15.71 33.29 -2.12
C LYS A 453 16.04 32.74 -0.74
N TYR A 454 17.26 32.22 -0.58
CA TYR A 454 17.79 31.80 0.71
C TYR A 454 17.89 32.96 1.68
#